data_629023b4fa506d6d5aaae028c4914a82
#
_entry.id   629023b4fa506d6d5aaae028c4914a82
#
_cell.length_a   1.000
_cell.length_b   1.000
_cell.length_c   1.000
_cell.angle_alpha   90.00
_cell.angle_beta   90.00
_cell.angle_gamma   90.00
#
_symmetry.space_group_name_H-M   'P 1'
#
loop_
_entity.id
_entity.type
_entity.pdbx_description
1 polymer ?
#
loop_
_entity_poly.entity_id
_entity_poly.type
_entity_poly.pdbx_seq_one_letter_code
_entity_poly.pdbx_strand_id
1 'polypeptide(L)'
;MPIKKICIVGLDDYEHLANPGSGHSVGGESVQHALLARAWRDLGLDVSMIVRDHGQGRVTNVDGIRAVAVYRRSEGIPMLRFAHPRMTRTLAAMREIDADVYYQSPSGSETGVTAWFCRRYGKRSVIRIASDLACIPGRSLIKHWRDYRIYQYGLRNADLIVAQSEQQRSLLKRHYGLNSEIVNMAVEPPAEGAVPKDIDVLWTANFRPVKRPEVALDLARRLPHLKFALAGGRLRRNEEYFERMMATARQLPNVTCLGAVPYSEVGRLFSRAHVFLNTSEIEGFPNTFLQAWIRGVPVATFFDPDRLVQQHQLGHTAANVEEMEKALDSLVRDEIRRHAAGERARTFASSQFLASCVAARYLELLDAHEASNSLRYGTAG
;
A
#
# COMPACT_ATOMS: atom_id res chain seq x y z
N MET A 1 -16.36 23.15 -7.83
CA MET A 1 -17.11 22.34 -8.84
C MET A 1 -17.05 20.87 -8.45
N PRO A 2 -18.10 20.08 -8.64
CA PRO A 2 -18.07 18.66 -8.29
C PRO A 2 -16.97 17.95 -9.08
N ILE A 3 -16.25 17.05 -8.39
CA ILE A 3 -15.20 16.22 -9.02
C ILE A 3 -15.89 15.21 -9.92
N LYS A 4 -15.48 15.18 -11.20
CA LYS A 4 -15.99 14.22 -12.18
C LYS A 4 -14.90 13.29 -12.70
N LYS A 5 -13.64 13.78 -12.74
CA LYS A 5 -12.52 13.08 -13.33
C LYS A 5 -11.35 13.02 -12.35
N ILE A 6 -10.82 11.83 -12.13
CA ILE A 6 -9.62 11.58 -11.33
C ILE A 6 -8.57 10.87 -12.17
N CYS A 7 -7.32 11.32 -12.06
CA CYS A 7 -6.18 10.66 -12.69
C CYS A 7 -5.16 10.21 -11.64
N ILE A 8 -4.84 8.93 -11.62
CA ILE A 8 -3.75 8.38 -10.83
C ILE A 8 -2.45 8.43 -11.64
N VAL A 9 -1.41 9.04 -11.09
CA VAL A 9 -0.05 9.01 -11.66
C VAL A 9 0.72 7.86 -11.02
N GLY A 10 0.56 6.67 -11.59
CA GLY A 10 1.09 5.40 -11.08
C GLY A 10 1.87 4.65 -12.16
N LEU A 11 3.13 5.05 -12.36
CA LEU A 11 3.92 4.60 -13.52
C LEU A 11 4.15 3.08 -13.59
N ASP A 12 4.24 2.39 -12.45
CA ASP A 12 4.52 0.95 -12.39
C ASP A 12 3.27 0.06 -12.17
N ASP A 13 2.06 0.62 -12.32
CA ASP A 13 0.82 -0.02 -11.86
C ASP A 13 0.08 -0.83 -12.93
N TYR A 14 0.43 -0.67 -14.22
CA TYR A 14 -0.33 -1.27 -15.31
C TYR A 14 -0.46 -2.79 -15.22
N GLU A 15 0.63 -3.48 -14.90
CA GLU A 15 0.63 -4.94 -14.81
C GLU A 15 -0.35 -5.44 -13.74
N HIS A 16 -0.39 -4.75 -12.59
CA HIS A 16 -1.31 -5.11 -11.51
C HIS A 16 -2.76 -4.76 -11.85
N LEU A 17 -3.00 -3.61 -12.48
CA LEU A 17 -4.33 -3.21 -12.93
C LEU A 17 -4.91 -4.21 -13.93
N ALA A 18 -4.11 -4.58 -14.95
CA ALA A 18 -4.56 -5.43 -16.07
C ALA A 18 -4.56 -6.93 -15.74
N ASN A 19 -3.61 -7.39 -14.93
CA ASN A 19 -3.40 -8.79 -14.62
C ASN A 19 -3.05 -9.00 -13.15
N PRO A 20 -4.00 -8.85 -12.21
CA PRO A 20 -3.74 -8.98 -10.77
C PRO A 20 -3.24 -10.38 -10.37
N GLY A 21 -3.37 -11.37 -11.26
CA GLY A 21 -2.88 -12.76 -11.08
C GLY A 21 -1.54 -13.08 -11.72
N SER A 22 -0.79 -12.13 -12.28
CA SER A 22 0.41 -12.40 -13.13
C SER A 22 1.63 -12.98 -12.40
N GLY A 23 1.55 -13.26 -11.11
CA GLY A 23 2.64 -13.92 -10.34
C GLY A 23 3.89 -13.08 -10.10
N HIS A 24 3.98 -11.88 -10.67
CA HIS A 24 5.08 -10.95 -10.39
C HIS A 24 4.90 -10.32 -9.01
N SER A 25 6.01 -10.06 -8.33
CA SER A 25 6.01 -9.37 -7.03
C SER A 25 5.43 -7.96 -7.17
N VAL A 26 4.19 -7.78 -6.72
CA VAL A 26 3.48 -6.50 -6.79
C VAL A 26 3.84 -5.66 -5.57
N GLY A 27 4.12 -4.38 -5.80
CA GLY A 27 4.28 -3.41 -4.71
C GLY A 27 2.94 -3.10 -4.03
N GLY A 28 2.95 -2.89 -2.72
CA GLY A 28 1.72 -2.52 -1.98
C GLY A 28 1.03 -1.27 -2.52
N GLU A 29 1.79 -0.32 -3.10
CA GLU A 29 1.23 0.89 -3.70
C GLU A 29 0.42 0.60 -4.97
N SER A 30 0.90 -0.27 -5.86
CA SER A 30 0.16 -0.63 -7.07
C SER A 30 -1.18 -1.29 -6.75
N VAL A 31 -1.22 -2.10 -5.68
CA VAL A 31 -2.47 -2.65 -5.14
C VAL A 31 -3.41 -1.53 -4.71
N GLN A 32 -2.92 -0.57 -3.92
CA GLN A 32 -3.73 0.55 -3.43
C GLN A 32 -4.27 1.42 -4.56
N HIS A 33 -3.45 1.69 -5.58
CA HIS A 33 -3.87 2.46 -6.75
C HIS A 33 -4.98 1.73 -7.53
N ALA A 34 -4.86 0.43 -7.74
CA ALA A 34 -5.89 -0.35 -8.42
C ALA A 34 -7.21 -0.41 -7.62
N LEU A 35 -7.13 -0.59 -6.29
CA LEU A 35 -8.30 -0.59 -5.40
C LEU A 35 -9.02 0.77 -5.43
N LEU A 36 -8.28 1.86 -5.31
CA LEU A 36 -8.85 3.21 -5.35
C LEU A 36 -9.42 3.55 -6.73
N ALA A 37 -8.74 3.17 -7.81
CA ALA A 37 -9.22 3.41 -9.17
C ALA A 37 -10.57 2.73 -9.40
N ARG A 38 -10.71 1.46 -9.01
CA ARG A 38 -11.98 0.73 -9.10
C ARG A 38 -13.05 1.35 -8.21
N ALA A 39 -12.71 1.69 -6.96
CA ALA A 39 -13.67 2.29 -6.05
C ALA A 39 -14.18 3.66 -6.52
N TRP A 40 -13.32 4.53 -7.07
CA TRP A 40 -13.74 5.81 -7.64
C TRP A 40 -14.59 5.62 -8.90
N ARG A 41 -14.25 4.65 -9.78
CA ARG A 41 -15.11 4.28 -10.92
C ARG A 41 -16.49 3.84 -10.45
N ASP A 42 -16.56 3.00 -9.41
CA ASP A 42 -17.81 2.49 -8.87
C ASP A 42 -18.65 3.59 -8.19
N LEU A 43 -18.01 4.66 -7.73
CA LEU A 43 -18.68 5.89 -7.30
C LEU A 43 -19.12 6.80 -8.47
N GLY A 44 -18.92 6.37 -9.71
CA GLY A 44 -19.37 7.08 -10.91
C GLY A 44 -18.41 8.13 -11.47
N LEU A 45 -17.15 8.12 -11.05
CA LEU A 45 -16.13 9.04 -11.59
C LEU A 45 -15.50 8.47 -12.88
N ASP A 46 -15.10 9.37 -13.79
CA ASP A 46 -14.22 9.05 -14.91
C ASP A 46 -12.77 8.91 -14.38
N VAL A 47 -12.28 7.66 -14.36
CA VAL A 47 -10.98 7.34 -13.79
C VAL A 47 -9.97 7.03 -14.87
N SER A 48 -8.84 7.73 -14.81
CA SER A 48 -7.69 7.49 -15.69
C SER A 48 -6.44 7.16 -14.87
N MET A 49 -5.52 6.41 -15.47
CA MET A 49 -4.20 6.15 -14.89
C MET A 49 -3.09 6.48 -15.89
N ILE A 50 -2.06 7.19 -15.46
CA ILE A 50 -0.83 7.39 -16.24
C ILE A 50 0.15 6.30 -15.84
N VAL A 51 0.52 5.47 -16.81
CA VAL A 51 1.34 4.27 -16.62
C VAL A 51 2.54 4.23 -17.58
N ARG A 52 3.53 3.41 -17.29
CA ARG A 52 4.61 3.14 -18.27
C ARG A 52 4.12 2.29 -19.43
N ASP A 53 4.82 2.44 -20.55
CA ASP A 53 4.66 1.58 -21.72
C ASP A 53 5.39 0.23 -21.47
N HIS A 54 4.60 -0.82 -21.32
CA HIS A 54 5.03 -2.23 -21.23
C HIS A 54 4.71 -2.99 -22.53
N GLY A 55 4.33 -2.28 -23.61
CA GLY A 55 3.91 -2.88 -24.87
C GLY A 55 2.39 -3.03 -25.04
N GLN A 56 1.60 -2.51 -24.09
CA GLN A 56 0.13 -2.62 -24.07
C GLN A 56 -0.59 -1.69 -25.06
N GLY A 57 0.13 -0.84 -25.76
CA GLY A 57 -0.47 0.24 -26.55
C GLY A 57 -0.60 1.54 -25.77
N ARG A 58 -0.80 2.66 -26.49
CA ARG A 58 -0.77 3.99 -25.88
C ARG A 58 -1.94 4.26 -24.94
N VAL A 59 -3.12 3.79 -25.32
CA VAL A 59 -4.35 3.92 -24.49
C VAL A 59 -5.04 2.57 -24.46
N THR A 60 -5.29 2.09 -23.24
CA THR A 60 -6.02 0.85 -23.00
C THR A 60 -7.14 1.11 -21.99
N ASN A 61 -8.20 0.32 -22.06
CA ASN A 61 -9.26 0.33 -21.05
C ASN A 61 -9.21 -0.99 -20.28
N VAL A 62 -9.10 -0.89 -18.97
CA VAL A 62 -9.11 -2.05 -18.07
C VAL A 62 -10.21 -1.83 -17.04
N ASP A 63 -11.23 -2.66 -17.06
CA ASP A 63 -12.37 -2.57 -16.13
C ASP A 63 -13.02 -1.16 -16.09
N GLY A 64 -13.12 -0.47 -17.23
CA GLY A 64 -13.65 0.89 -17.29
C GLY A 64 -12.66 2.00 -16.88
N ILE A 65 -11.42 1.65 -16.51
CA ILE A 65 -10.35 2.59 -16.16
C ILE A 65 -9.48 2.82 -17.40
N ARG A 66 -9.31 4.09 -17.80
CA ARG A 66 -8.49 4.49 -18.94
C ARG A 66 -7.01 4.54 -18.55
N ALA A 67 -6.18 3.59 -18.99
CA ALA A 67 -4.74 3.62 -18.79
C ALA A 67 -4.03 4.26 -19.99
N VAL A 68 -3.24 5.32 -19.73
CA VAL A 68 -2.48 6.07 -20.74
C VAL A 68 -1.00 5.80 -20.54
N ALA A 69 -0.40 5.08 -21.51
CA ALA A 69 1.01 4.77 -21.50
C ALA A 69 1.86 5.96 -21.95
N VAL A 70 2.94 6.27 -21.23
CA VAL A 70 3.74 7.47 -21.48
C VAL A 70 5.13 7.18 -22.07
N TYR A 71 5.91 6.29 -21.47
CA TYR A 71 7.27 5.94 -21.94
C TYR A 71 7.69 4.57 -21.40
N ARG A 72 8.68 3.95 -22.06
CA ARG A 72 9.33 2.72 -21.57
C ARG A 72 10.42 3.06 -20.56
N ARG A 73 10.66 2.17 -19.61
CA ARG A 73 11.64 2.38 -18.53
C ARG A 73 13.04 2.71 -19.03
N SER A 74 13.48 2.06 -20.13
CA SER A 74 14.78 2.23 -20.76
C SER A 74 14.82 3.35 -21.81
N GLU A 75 13.69 3.97 -22.16
CA GLU A 75 13.57 4.94 -23.24
C GLU A 75 14.27 6.26 -22.94
N GLY A 76 14.84 6.86 -23.98
CA GLY A 76 15.52 8.15 -23.92
C GLY A 76 17.02 8.05 -23.64
N ILE A 77 17.72 9.15 -23.97
CA ILE A 77 19.17 9.27 -23.81
C ILE A 77 19.49 9.41 -22.31
N PRO A 78 20.42 8.63 -21.74
CA PRO A 78 20.91 8.83 -20.38
C PRO A 78 21.24 10.32 -20.15
N MET A 79 20.97 10.87 -18.98
CA MET A 79 21.05 12.28 -18.58
C MET A 79 19.90 13.16 -19.10
N LEU A 80 19.42 13.02 -20.35
CA LEU A 80 18.31 13.82 -20.91
C LEU A 80 16.93 13.16 -20.71
N ARG A 81 16.88 11.86 -20.50
CA ARG A 81 15.63 11.08 -20.40
C ARG A 81 14.67 11.56 -19.29
N PHE A 82 15.17 12.27 -18.30
CA PHE A 82 14.31 12.90 -17.30
C PHE A 82 13.45 14.00 -17.92
N ALA A 83 14.04 14.88 -18.73
CA ALA A 83 13.30 15.93 -19.41
C ALA A 83 12.45 15.34 -20.55
N HIS A 84 13.10 14.58 -21.45
CA HIS A 84 12.43 13.86 -22.54
C HIS A 84 12.93 12.42 -22.62
N PRO A 85 12.02 11.41 -22.62
CA PRO A 85 10.56 11.52 -22.75
C PRO A 85 9.80 11.64 -21.42
N ARG A 86 10.44 11.44 -20.25
CA ARG A 86 9.72 11.23 -18.99
C ARG A 86 8.80 12.40 -18.63
N MET A 87 9.37 13.57 -18.37
CA MET A 87 8.57 14.72 -17.97
C MET A 87 7.65 15.21 -19.10
N THR A 88 8.15 15.33 -20.33
CA THR A 88 7.36 15.85 -21.45
C THR A 88 6.15 15.00 -21.78
N ARG A 89 6.30 13.65 -21.82
CA ARG A 89 5.16 12.76 -22.13
C ARG A 89 4.20 12.62 -20.96
N THR A 90 4.68 12.64 -19.72
CA THR A 90 3.80 12.65 -18.56
C THR A 90 2.93 13.91 -18.54
N LEU A 91 3.53 15.08 -18.77
CA LEU A 91 2.78 16.34 -18.86
C LEU A 91 1.81 16.37 -20.05
N ALA A 92 2.19 15.79 -21.19
CA ALA A 92 1.30 15.66 -22.34
C ALA A 92 0.10 14.78 -22.04
N ALA A 93 0.32 13.63 -21.37
CA ALA A 93 -0.75 12.74 -20.94
C ALA A 93 -1.67 13.41 -19.90
N MET A 94 -1.12 14.15 -18.94
CA MET A 94 -1.93 14.92 -18.00
C MET A 94 -2.81 15.95 -18.69
N ARG A 95 -2.29 16.66 -19.70
CA ARG A 95 -3.10 17.60 -20.50
C ARG A 95 -4.19 16.92 -21.31
N GLU A 96 -3.88 15.76 -21.91
CA GLU A 96 -4.84 14.97 -22.69
C GLU A 96 -5.98 14.44 -21.85
N ILE A 97 -5.68 13.94 -20.65
CA ILE A 97 -6.67 13.39 -19.70
C ILE A 97 -7.56 14.53 -19.15
N ASP A 98 -6.97 15.67 -18.86
CA ASP A 98 -7.64 16.85 -18.31
C ASP A 98 -8.52 16.53 -17.10
N ALA A 99 -7.97 15.80 -16.12
CA ALA A 99 -8.68 15.45 -14.90
C ALA A 99 -8.84 16.66 -13.97
N ASP A 100 -9.85 16.61 -13.09
CA ASP A 100 -10.07 17.61 -12.04
C ASP A 100 -9.08 17.44 -10.90
N VAL A 101 -8.72 16.17 -10.62
CA VAL A 101 -7.82 15.77 -9.54
C VAL A 101 -6.74 14.83 -10.07
N TYR A 102 -5.50 15.07 -9.68
CA TYR A 102 -4.37 14.20 -9.92
C TYR A 102 -3.86 13.63 -8.60
N TYR A 103 -4.00 12.33 -8.44
CA TYR A 103 -3.51 11.57 -7.30
C TYR A 103 -2.14 10.97 -7.60
N GLN A 104 -1.18 11.11 -6.70
CA GLN A 104 0.16 10.58 -6.87
C GLN A 104 0.70 9.96 -5.58
N SER A 105 1.28 8.77 -5.70
CA SER A 105 2.09 8.00 -4.75
C SER A 105 2.93 7.01 -5.59
N PRO A 106 4.08 6.53 -5.14
CA PRO A 106 4.87 6.90 -3.96
C PRO A 106 5.74 8.16 -4.17
N SER A 107 6.53 8.50 -3.15
CA SER A 107 7.41 9.69 -3.15
C SER A 107 8.49 9.62 -4.23
N GLY A 108 8.55 10.64 -5.07
CA GLY A 108 9.50 10.72 -6.18
C GLY A 108 9.46 12.08 -6.89
N SER A 109 10.15 12.17 -8.02
CA SER A 109 10.07 13.34 -8.91
C SER A 109 8.66 13.59 -9.44
N GLU A 110 7.88 12.53 -9.60
CA GLU A 110 6.49 12.55 -10.04
C GLU A 110 5.61 13.40 -9.09
N THR A 111 5.91 13.41 -7.79
CA THR A 111 5.25 14.26 -6.78
C THR A 111 5.35 15.73 -7.16
N GLY A 112 6.55 16.19 -7.51
CA GLY A 112 6.75 17.59 -7.91
C GLY A 112 6.18 17.93 -9.27
N VAL A 113 6.27 17.02 -10.23
CA VAL A 113 5.69 17.18 -11.57
C VAL A 113 4.17 17.31 -11.47
N THR A 114 3.53 16.46 -10.68
CA THR A 114 2.07 16.48 -10.46
C THR A 114 1.64 17.80 -9.81
N ALA A 115 2.26 18.19 -8.71
CA ALA A 115 1.90 19.44 -8.02
C ALA A 115 2.14 20.68 -8.89
N TRP A 116 3.26 20.70 -9.66
CA TRP A 116 3.54 21.79 -10.60
C TRP A 116 2.47 21.89 -11.68
N PHE A 117 2.09 20.76 -12.28
CA PHE A 117 1.07 20.70 -13.32
C PHE A 117 -0.28 21.21 -12.78
N CYS A 118 -0.72 20.68 -11.65
CA CYS A 118 -2.00 21.04 -11.05
C CYS A 118 -2.07 22.53 -10.75
N ARG A 119 -1.03 23.08 -10.13
CA ARG A 119 -0.93 24.53 -9.86
C ARG A 119 -0.95 25.38 -11.13
N ARG A 120 -0.28 24.93 -12.20
CA ARG A 120 -0.18 25.66 -13.48
C ARG A 120 -1.49 25.69 -14.26
N TYR A 121 -2.29 24.63 -14.15
CA TYR A 121 -3.52 24.45 -14.93
C TYR A 121 -4.81 24.50 -14.08
N GLY A 122 -4.74 24.95 -12.84
CA GLY A 122 -5.90 25.08 -11.97
C GLY A 122 -6.57 23.75 -11.62
N LYS A 123 -5.76 22.67 -11.54
CA LYS A 123 -6.21 21.33 -11.13
C LYS A 123 -5.84 21.09 -9.67
N ARG A 124 -6.40 20.04 -9.06
CA ARG A 124 -6.11 19.67 -7.67
C ARG A 124 -5.13 18.50 -7.62
N SER A 125 -4.17 18.58 -6.70
CA SER A 125 -3.15 17.56 -6.47
C SER A 125 -3.35 16.88 -5.11
N VAL A 126 -3.39 15.54 -5.11
CA VAL A 126 -3.39 14.72 -3.91
C VAL A 126 -2.08 13.95 -3.88
N ILE A 127 -1.28 14.18 -2.85
CA ILE A 127 0.00 13.49 -2.65
C ILE A 127 -0.11 12.60 -1.42
N ARG A 128 -0.05 11.28 -1.64
CA ARG A 128 -0.08 10.29 -0.57
C ARG A 128 1.33 9.83 -0.20
N ILE A 129 1.62 9.84 1.08
CA ILE A 129 2.88 9.35 1.62
C ILE A 129 2.84 7.83 1.81
N ALA A 130 3.79 7.13 1.20
CA ALA A 130 3.86 5.67 1.23
C ALA A 130 4.82 5.09 2.27
N SER A 131 5.66 5.92 2.90
CA SER A 131 6.70 5.48 3.84
C SER A 131 7.08 6.58 4.81
N ASP A 132 7.35 6.22 6.06
CA ASP A 132 7.83 7.13 7.10
C ASP A 132 9.12 7.85 6.71
N LEU A 133 10.00 7.17 5.97
CA LEU A 133 11.24 7.77 5.44
C LEU A 133 10.98 8.95 4.48
N ALA A 134 9.82 9.02 3.86
CA ALA A 134 9.41 10.16 3.04
C ALA A 134 9.06 11.41 3.87
N CYS A 135 8.71 11.20 5.14
CA CYS A 135 8.39 12.26 6.08
C CYS A 135 9.63 12.87 6.77
N ILE A 136 10.81 12.31 6.52
CA ILE A 136 12.07 12.72 7.16
C ILE A 136 12.99 13.34 6.10
N PRO A 137 13.58 14.52 6.34
CA PRO A 137 14.55 15.12 5.43
C PRO A 137 15.75 14.19 5.21
N GLY A 138 16.14 14.02 3.93
CA GLY A 138 17.25 13.18 3.54
C GLY A 138 17.03 12.50 2.20
N ARG A 139 18.08 11.85 1.71
CA ARG A 139 18.07 11.16 0.40
C ARG A 139 17.98 9.64 0.51
N SER A 140 17.53 9.11 1.62
CA SER A 140 17.44 7.66 1.84
C SER A 140 16.54 6.96 0.81
N LEU A 141 15.40 7.57 0.47
CA LEU A 141 14.49 7.07 -0.57
C LEU A 141 14.81 7.61 -1.97
N ILE A 142 15.17 8.90 -2.08
CA ILE A 142 15.38 9.59 -3.34
C ILE A 142 16.87 9.95 -3.47
N LYS A 143 17.64 9.08 -4.13
CA LYS A 143 19.10 9.17 -4.20
C LYS A 143 19.62 10.41 -4.92
N HIS A 144 18.93 10.83 -6.00
CA HIS A 144 19.36 11.96 -6.82
C HIS A 144 18.90 13.29 -6.20
N TRP A 145 19.83 14.21 -5.95
CA TRP A 145 19.54 15.52 -5.36
C TRP A 145 18.47 16.33 -6.11
N ARG A 146 18.48 16.25 -7.45
CA ARG A 146 17.47 16.90 -8.31
C ARG A 146 16.07 16.36 -8.01
N ASP A 147 15.90 15.04 -8.02
CA ASP A 147 14.61 14.38 -7.82
C ASP A 147 14.09 14.67 -6.40
N TYR A 148 15.01 14.74 -5.42
CA TYR A 148 14.69 15.12 -4.05
C TYR A 148 14.20 16.58 -3.94
N ARG A 149 14.84 17.51 -4.65
CA ARG A 149 14.40 18.92 -4.68
C ARG A 149 13.01 19.05 -5.35
N ILE A 150 12.78 18.31 -6.43
CA ILE A 150 11.48 18.27 -7.11
C ILE A 150 10.41 17.67 -6.19
N TYR A 151 10.74 16.58 -5.48
CA TYR A 151 9.87 16.01 -4.47
C TYR A 151 9.50 17.02 -3.37
N GLN A 152 10.49 17.69 -2.79
CA GLN A 152 10.25 18.73 -1.77
C GLN A 152 9.37 19.88 -2.27
N TYR A 153 9.56 20.28 -3.53
CA TYR A 153 8.68 21.25 -4.17
C TYR A 153 7.24 20.74 -4.22
N GLY A 154 7.06 19.48 -4.63
CA GLY A 154 5.74 18.83 -4.70
C GLY A 154 5.03 18.81 -3.36
N LEU A 155 5.72 18.38 -2.28
CA LEU A 155 5.16 18.39 -0.94
C LEU A 155 4.66 19.77 -0.49
N ARG A 156 5.44 20.84 -0.77
CA ARG A 156 5.09 22.20 -0.34
C ARG A 156 3.99 22.85 -1.19
N ASN A 157 3.70 22.31 -2.36
CA ASN A 157 2.76 22.87 -3.32
C ASN A 157 1.59 21.93 -3.65
N ALA A 158 1.47 20.81 -2.94
CA ALA A 158 0.31 19.94 -3.04
C ALA A 158 -0.92 20.59 -2.37
N ASP A 159 -2.09 20.40 -2.97
CA ASP A 159 -3.34 20.87 -2.39
C ASP A 159 -3.76 20.02 -1.20
N LEU A 160 -3.57 18.71 -1.30
CA LEU A 160 -3.85 17.76 -0.23
C LEU A 160 -2.67 16.79 -0.05
N ILE A 161 -2.11 16.76 1.15
CA ILE A 161 -1.15 15.72 1.56
C ILE A 161 -1.88 14.71 2.43
N VAL A 162 -1.71 13.44 2.10
CA VAL A 162 -2.34 12.33 2.81
C VAL A 162 -1.27 11.45 3.46
N ALA A 163 -1.39 11.29 4.77
CA ALA A 163 -0.64 10.37 5.59
C ALA A 163 -1.43 9.06 5.81
N GLN A 164 -0.74 7.97 6.10
CA GLN A 164 -1.34 6.67 6.41
C GLN A 164 -1.48 6.43 7.93
N SER A 165 -0.81 7.24 8.74
CA SER A 165 -0.73 7.07 10.20
C SER A 165 -0.52 8.41 10.90
N GLU A 166 -0.86 8.46 12.18
CA GLU A 166 -0.57 9.61 13.05
C GLU A 166 0.93 9.88 13.15
N GLN A 167 1.75 8.82 13.12
CA GLN A 167 3.19 8.95 13.07
C GLN A 167 3.65 9.73 11.83
N GLN A 168 3.17 9.38 10.63
CA GLN A 168 3.52 10.11 9.41
C GLN A 168 3.05 11.56 9.46
N ARG A 169 1.83 11.80 9.94
CA ARG A 169 1.30 13.18 10.13
C ARG A 169 2.20 13.99 11.06
N SER A 170 2.59 13.43 12.18
CA SER A 170 3.49 14.08 13.15
C SER A 170 4.88 14.35 12.57
N LEU A 171 5.43 13.40 11.80
CA LEU A 171 6.73 13.55 11.13
C LEU A 171 6.69 14.65 10.06
N LEU A 172 5.66 14.70 9.22
CA LEU A 172 5.47 15.77 8.22
C LEU A 172 5.38 17.15 8.88
N LYS A 173 4.62 17.24 9.96
CA LYS A 173 4.50 18.49 10.72
C LYS A 173 5.83 18.92 11.33
N ARG A 174 6.53 17.98 11.98
CA ARG A 174 7.82 18.24 12.66
C ARG A 174 8.92 18.64 11.69
N HIS A 175 9.05 17.92 10.58
CA HIS A 175 10.22 18.06 9.70
C HIS A 175 10.02 19.02 8.55
N TYR A 176 8.80 19.18 8.07
CA TYR A 176 8.49 20.03 6.93
C TYR A 176 7.54 21.19 7.26
N GLY A 177 6.95 21.22 8.46
CA GLY A 177 5.93 22.20 8.85
C GLY A 177 4.59 22.02 8.12
N LEU A 178 4.40 20.90 7.45
CA LEU A 178 3.24 20.63 6.60
C LEU A 178 2.11 19.98 7.38
N ASN A 179 0.88 20.37 7.07
CA ASN A 179 -0.32 19.66 7.52
C ASN A 179 -0.64 18.54 6.55
N SER A 180 -1.21 17.48 7.05
CA SER A 180 -1.71 16.36 6.25
C SER A 180 -2.95 15.76 6.87
N GLU A 181 -3.80 15.18 6.06
CA GLU A 181 -4.96 14.41 6.48
C GLU A 181 -4.61 12.92 6.56
N ILE A 182 -5.28 12.21 7.47
CA ILE A 182 -5.12 10.74 7.53
C ILE A 182 -6.22 10.11 6.70
N VAL A 183 -5.79 9.30 5.73
CA VAL A 183 -6.70 8.42 4.99
C VAL A 183 -6.13 7.01 5.02
N ASN A 184 -6.97 6.09 5.45
CA ASN A 184 -6.64 4.69 5.58
C ASN A 184 -6.25 4.04 4.24
N MET A 185 -5.54 2.91 4.34
CA MET A 185 -5.31 2.03 3.20
C MET A 185 -6.61 1.33 2.81
N ALA A 186 -6.76 0.99 1.54
CA ALA A 186 -7.95 0.33 1.04
C ALA A 186 -7.82 -1.20 1.07
N VAL A 187 -8.93 -1.88 1.30
CA VAL A 187 -9.07 -3.34 1.15
C VAL A 187 -10.40 -3.66 0.49
N GLU A 188 -10.43 -4.75 -0.28
CA GLU A 188 -11.67 -5.32 -0.81
C GLU A 188 -12.30 -6.30 0.18
N PRO A 189 -13.62 -6.42 0.22
CA PRO A 189 -14.29 -7.47 0.97
C PRO A 189 -13.87 -8.85 0.42
N PRO A 190 -13.89 -9.91 1.25
CA PRO A 190 -13.62 -11.26 0.76
C PRO A 190 -14.61 -11.65 -0.34
N ALA A 191 -14.07 -12.11 -1.48
CA ALA A 191 -14.87 -12.65 -2.58
C ALA A 191 -15.09 -14.17 -2.44
N GLU A 192 -14.24 -14.83 -1.66
CA GLU A 192 -14.29 -16.26 -1.39
C GLU A 192 -15.40 -16.61 -0.39
N GLY A 193 -16.10 -17.71 -0.63
CA GLY A 193 -17.01 -18.33 0.34
C GLY A 193 -16.27 -18.90 1.56
N ALA A 194 -16.98 -19.65 2.40
CA ALA A 194 -16.37 -20.33 3.54
C ALA A 194 -15.24 -21.28 3.09
N VAL A 195 -14.04 -21.03 3.60
CA VAL A 195 -12.83 -21.82 3.31
C VAL A 195 -12.39 -22.54 4.57
N PRO A 196 -12.13 -23.88 4.53
CA PRO A 196 -11.60 -24.60 5.68
C PRO A 196 -10.27 -24.00 6.13
N LYS A 197 -10.10 -23.82 7.46
CA LYS A 197 -8.86 -23.35 8.04
C LYS A 197 -7.92 -24.53 8.30
N ASP A 198 -6.83 -24.59 7.56
CA ASP A 198 -5.83 -25.66 7.60
C ASP A 198 -4.40 -25.16 7.87
N ILE A 199 -4.24 -23.84 8.06
CA ILE A 199 -3.00 -23.15 8.41
C ILE A 199 -3.15 -22.56 9.81
N ASP A 200 -2.32 -23.00 10.76
CA ASP A 200 -2.37 -22.42 12.11
C ASP A 200 -1.78 -21.02 12.12
N VAL A 201 -0.59 -20.84 11.53
CA VAL A 201 0.13 -19.57 11.47
C VAL A 201 0.53 -19.27 10.03
N LEU A 202 0.01 -18.16 9.50
CA LEU A 202 0.40 -17.64 8.19
C LEU A 202 1.41 -16.50 8.35
N TRP A 203 2.53 -16.58 7.66
CA TRP A 203 3.45 -15.47 7.44
C TRP A 203 3.48 -15.13 5.94
N THR A 204 3.33 -13.85 5.59
CA THR A 204 3.36 -13.44 4.18
C THR A 204 4.09 -12.13 3.97
N ALA A 205 5.21 -12.17 3.26
CA ALA A 205 6.00 -11.03 2.82
C ALA A 205 7.06 -11.48 1.80
N ASN A 206 7.56 -10.56 0.96
CA ASN A 206 8.79 -10.84 0.22
C ASN A 206 9.96 -11.04 1.19
N PHE A 207 10.80 -12.04 0.92
CA PHE A 207 11.92 -12.40 1.80
C PHE A 207 12.99 -11.32 1.78
N ARG A 208 12.93 -10.43 2.76
CA ARG A 208 13.88 -9.32 3.01
C ARG A 208 14.26 -9.30 4.48
N PRO A 209 15.51 -8.90 4.83
CA PRO A 209 15.94 -8.81 6.23
C PRO A 209 14.98 -8.01 7.12
N VAL A 210 14.47 -6.88 6.66
CA VAL A 210 13.51 -6.05 7.41
C VAL A 210 12.20 -6.77 7.75
N LYS A 211 11.85 -7.85 7.03
CA LYS A 211 10.65 -8.67 7.29
C LYS A 211 10.91 -9.83 8.26
N ARG A 212 12.17 -10.10 8.57
CA ARG A 212 12.63 -11.06 9.58
C ARG A 212 11.98 -12.45 9.47
N PRO A 213 11.99 -13.09 8.27
CA PRO A 213 11.48 -14.45 8.11
C PRO A 213 12.22 -15.47 9.01
N GLU A 214 13.48 -15.22 9.40
CA GLU A 214 14.24 -16.03 10.36
C GLU A 214 13.53 -16.13 11.72
N VAL A 215 12.85 -15.08 12.16
CA VAL A 215 12.07 -15.10 13.41
C VAL A 215 10.82 -15.98 13.26
N ALA A 216 10.16 -15.96 12.10
CA ALA A 216 9.03 -16.86 11.84
C ALA A 216 9.48 -18.33 11.84
N LEU A 217 10.65 -18.65 11.29
CA LEU A 217 11.24 -19.99 11.32
C LEU A 217 11.69 -20.42 12.72
N ASP A 218 12.21 -19.48 13.53
CA ASP A 218 12.55 -19.77 14.93
C ASP A 218 11.29 -20.09 15.76
N LEU A 219 10.23 -19.30 15.58
CA LEU A 219 8.92 -19.58 16.22
C LEU A 219 8.35 -20.92 15.77
N ALA A 220 8.48 -21.30 14.51
CA ALA A 220 8.04 -22.60 14.02
C ALA A 220 8.82 -23.75 14.67
N ARG A 221 10.13 -23.58 14.92
CA ARG A 221 10.95 -24.57 15.63
C ARG A 221 10.53 -24.71 17.09
N ARG A 222 10.17 -23.61 17.76
CA ARG A 222 9.69 -23.60 19.16
C ARG A 222 8.27 -24.17 19.32
N LEU A 223 7.45 -24.08 18.27
CA LEU A 223 6.06 -24.52 18.24
C LEU A 223 5.84 -25.65 17.22
N PRO A 224 6.48 -26.83 17.41
CA PRO A 224 6.47 -27.92 16.41
C PRO A 224 5.08 -28.54 16.18
N HIS A 225 4.14 -28.30 17.07
CA HIS A 225 2.75 -28.78 16.98
C HIS A 225 1.84 -27.85 16.14
N LEU A 226 2.31 -26.64 15.77
CA LEU A 226 1.57 -25.71 14.93
C LEU A 226 2.05 -25.80 13.47
N LYS A 227 1.11 -25.70 12.53
CA LYS A 227 1.38 -25.68 11.08
C LYS A 227 1.64 -24.28 10.60
N PHE A 228 2.84 -23.99 10.15
CA PHE A 228 3.24 -22.72 9.60
C PHE A 228 3.20 -22.75 8.06
N ALA A 229 2.62 -21.71 7.45
CA ALA A 229 2.73 -21.46 6.03
C ALA A 229 3.45 -20.12 5.78
N LEU A 230 4.53 -20.14 5.00
CA LEU A 230 5.29 -18.97 4.62
C LEU A 230 5.09 -18.69 3.12
N ALA A 231 4.51 -17.53 2.80
CA ALA A 231 4.27 -17.10 1.43
C ALA A 231 5.08 -15.83 1.12
N GLY A 232 5.80 -15.84 0.01
CA GLY A 232 6.57 -14.70 -0.45
C GLY A 232 7.63 -15.07 -1.47
N GLY A 233 7.97 -14.10 -2.32
CA GLY A 233 8.95 -14.29 -3.38
C GLY A 233 10.36 -13.82 -2.99
N ARG A 234 11.32 -14.27 -3.82
CA ARG A 234 12.68 -13.76 -3.81
C ARG A 234 12.74 -12.37 -4.50
N LEU A 235 13.67 -11.54 -4.08
CA LEU A 235 14.03 -10.31 -4.76
C LEU A 235 15.45 -10.39 -5.29
N ARG A 236 15.73 -9.84 -6.48
CA ARG A 236 17.03 -9.91 -7.17
C ARG A 236 18.24 -9.53 -6.31
N ARG A 237 18.07 -8.69 -5.29
CA ARG A 237 19.18 -8.26 -4.41
C ARG A 237 19.33 -9.10 -3.14
N ASN A 238 18.42 -10.06 -2.90
CA ASN A 238 18.36 -10.85 -1.66
C ASN A 238 18.29 -12.36 -1.97
N GLU A 239 18.83 -12.81 -3.09
CA GLU A 239 18.75 -14.22 -3.52
C GLU A 239 19.41 -15.15 -2.50
N GLU A 240 20.64 -14.83 -2.10
CA GLU A 240 21.39 -15.62 -1.10
C GLU A 240 20.67 -15.68 0.26
N TYR A 241 20.08 -14.56 0.68
CA TYR A 241 19.27 -14.54 1.91
C TYR A 241 18.03 -15.42 1.78
N PHE A 242 17.35 -15.35 0.63
CA PHE A 242 16.18 -16.19 0.36
C PHE A 242 16.55 -17.70 0.40
N GLU A 243 17.64 -18.11 -0.26
CA GLU A 243 18.06 -19.51 -0.28
C GLU A 243 18.43 -20.02 1.13
N ARG A 244 19.06 -19.21 1.96
CA ARG A 244 19.31 -19.57 3.36
C ARG A 244 18.00 -19.80 4.13
N MET A 245 17.00 -18.93 3.96
CA MET A 245 15.69 -19.08 4.62
C MET A 245 14.99 -20.35 4.14
N MET A 246 15.04 -20.64 2.84
CA MET A 246 14.48 -21.88 2.28
C MET A 246 15.18 -23.13 2.80
N ALA A 247 16.51 -23.10 2.92
CA ALA A 247 17.28 -24.22 3.49
C ALA A 247 16.90 -24.49 4.96
N THR A 248 16.71 -23.44 5.75
CA THR A 248 16.24 -23.56 7.14
C THR A 248 14.81 -24.10 7.21
N ALA A 249 13.92 -23.58 6.37
CA ALA A 249 12.52 -24.01 6.33
C ALA A 249 12.36 -25.51 6.00
N ARG A 250 13.17 -26.05 5.06
CA ARG A 250 13.15 -27.47 4.69
C ARG A 250 13.51 -28.43 5.85
N GLN A 251 14.16 -27.93 6.89
CA GLN A 251 14.51 -28.72 8.08
C GLN A 251 13.38 -28.79 9.11
N LEU A 252 12.30 -28.02 8.91
CA LEU A 252 11.18 -27.92 9.83
C LEU A 252 9.95 -28.63 9.25
N PRO A 253 9.55 -29.79 9.80
CA PRO A 253 8.46 -30.60 9.23
C PRO A 253 7.09 -29.93 9.31
N ASN A 254 6.93 -28.93 10.19
CA ASN A 254 5.71 -28.15 10.40
C ASN A 254 5.67 -26.87 9.59
N VAL A 255 6.63 -26.63 8.67
CA VAL A 255 6.71 -25.44 7.82
C VAL A 255 6.46 -25.79 6.37
N THR A 256 5.49 -25.10 5.75
CA THR A 256 5.24 -25.16 4.30
C THR A 256 5.60 -23.83 3.66
N CYS A 257 6.55 -23.84 2.72
CA CYS A 257 6.90 -22.67 1.92
C CYS A 257 6.11 -22.66 0.61
N LEU A 258 5.28 -21.65 0.42
CA LEU A 258 4.37 -21.52 -0.74
C LEU A 258 4.99 -20.78 -1.92
N GLY A 259 6.16 -20.15 -1.71
CA GLY A 259 6.77 -19.28 -2.73
C GLY A 259 5.99 -17.99 -2.95
N ALA A 260 6.17 -17.39 -4.13
CA ALA A 260 5.41 -16.22 -4.53
C ALA A 260 3.97 -16.62 -4.87
N VAL A 261 3.01 -16.05 -4.15
CA VAL A 261 1.58 -16.27 -4.37
C VAL A 261 1.02 -15.10 -5.18
N PRO A 262 0.29 -15.36 -6.28
CA PRO A 262 -0.41 -14.32 -7.03
C PRO A 262 -1.36 -13.51 -6.15
N TYR A 263 -1.46 -12.19 -6.39
CA TYR A 263 -2.29 -11.34 -5.54
C TYR A 263 -3.76 -11.79 -5.49
N SER A 264 -4.29 -12.31 -6.60
CA SER A 264 -5.65 -12.87 -6.68
C SER A 264 -5.89 -14.07 -5.75
N GLU A 265 -4.83 -14.77 -5.35
CA GLU A 265 -4.91 -15.94 -4.45
C GLU A 265 -4.57 -15.60 -2.99
N VAL A 266 -3.97 -14.43 -2.76
CA VAL A 266 -3.55 -14.01 -1.42
C VAL A 266 -4.73 -13.99 -0.46
N GLY A 267 -5.89 -13.46 -0.88
CA GLY A 267 -7.09 -13.43 -0.07
C GLY A 267 -7.50 -14.81 0.46
N ARG A 268 -7.57 -15.80 -0.44
CA ARG A 268 -7.90 -17.19 -0.09
C ARG A 268 -6.88 -17.79 0.88
N LEU A 269 -5.59 -17.43 0.75
CA LEU A 269 -4.56 -17.87 1.68
C LEU A 269 -4.81 -17.36 3.09
N PHE A 270 -5.17 -16.06 3.25
CA PHE A 270 -5.54 -15.51 4.55
C PHE A 270 -6.79 -16.17 5.13
N SER A 271 -7.80 -16.48 4.31
CA SER A 271 -9.03 -17.15 4.77
C SER A 271 -8.75 -18.55 5.35
N ARG A 272 -7.68 -19.24 4.91
CA ARG A 272 -7.24 -20.55 5.44
C ARG A 272 -6.49 -20.46 6.77
N ALA A 273 -6.07 -19.28 7.19
CA ALA A 273 -5.23 -19.10 8.38
C ALA A 273 -6.05 -18.92 9.67
N HIS A 274 -5.56 -19.45 10.78
CA HIS A 274 -6.06 -19.16 12.12
C HIS A 274 -5.50 -17.84 12.64
N VAL A 275 -4.20 -17.59 12.47
CA VAL A 275 -3.49 -16.39 12.92
C VAL A 275 -2.55 -15.90 11.82
N PHE A 276 -2.48 -14.60 11.63
CA PHE A 276 -1.46 -13.98 10.77
C PHE A 276 -0.29 -13.50 11.63
N LEU A 277 0.91 -13.95 11.32
CA LEU A 277 2.16 -13.55 11.97
C LEU A 277 2.86 -12.47 11.14
N ASN A 278 3.16 -11.32 11.74
CA ASN A 278 4.04 -10.31 11.19
C ASN A 278 5.29 -10.18 12.04
N THR A 279 6.45 -10.44 11.45
CA THR A 279 7.77 -10.33 12.12
C THR A 279 8.56 -9.10 11.71
N SER A 280 7.96 -8.18 10.95
CA SER A 280 8.63 -6.97 10.46
C SER A 280 9.15 -6.11 11.60
N GLU A 281 10.31 -5.53 11.40
CA GLU A 281 10.91 -4.58 12.33
C GLU A 281 10.34 -3.17 12.13
N ILE A 282 10.15 -2.79 10.87
CA ILE A 282 9.65 -1.47 10.48
C ILE A 282 8.66 -1.64 9.33
N GLU A 283 7.52 -0.99 9.46
CA GLU A 283 6.49 -0.88 8.41
C GLU A 283 6.02 0.58 8.30
N GLY A 284 5.36 0.91 7.17
CA GLY A 284 4.40 2.00 7.17
C GLY A 284 3.08 1.49 7.75
N PHE A 285 2.05 1.31 6.91
CA PHE A 285 0.87 0.55 7.29
C PHE A 285 0.85 -0.78 6.51
N PRO A 286 0.89 -1.97 7.18
CA PRO A 286 0.97 -3.25 6.49
C PRO A 286 -0.34 -3.61 5.79
N ASN A 287 -0.34 -3.67 4.45
CA ASN A 287 -1.50 -4.19 3.68
C ASN A 287 -1.94 -5.58 4.12
N THR A 288 -1.01 -6.39 4.60
CA THR A 288 -1.26 -7.75 5.10
C THR A 288 -2.15 -7.77 6.34
N PHE A 289 -2.11 -6.72 7.17
CA PHE A 289 -3.06 -6.59 8.30
C PHE A 289 -4.49 -6.45 7.79
N LEU A 290 -4.71 -5.64 6.77
CA LEU A 290 -6.04 -5.47 6.19
C LEU A 290 -6.56 -6.75 5.57
N GLN A 291 -5.68 -7.51 4.89
CA GLN A 291 -6.03 -8.83 4.33
C GLN A 291 -6.42 -9.83 5.43
N ALA A 292 -5.73 -9.81 6.56
CA ALA A 292 -6.05 -10.64 7.72
C ALA A 292 -7.37 -10.16 8.37
N TRP A 293 -7.45 -8.89 8.73
CA TRP A 293 -8.58 -8.34 9.49
C TRP A 293 -9.91 -8.47 8.76
N ILE A 294 -9.95 -8.12 7.47
CA ILE A 294 -11.21 -8.19 6.70
C ILE A 294 -11.75 -9.64 6.59
N ARG A 295 -10.88 -10.65 6.80
CA ARG A 295 -11.22 -12.08 6.83
C ARG A 295 -11.41 -12.64 8.24
N GLY A 296 -11.42 -11.78 9.25
CA GLY A 296 -11.57 -12.22 10.64
C GLY A 296 -10.37 -13.03 11.15
N VAL A 297 -9.16 -12.74 10.65
CA VAL A 297 -7.92 -13.39 11.08
C VAL A 297 -7.18 -12.42 12.02
N PRO A 298 -7.00 -12.77 13.31
CA PRO A 298 -6.26 -11.94 14.25
C PRO A 298 -4.78 -11.91 13.88
N VAL A 299 -4.12 -10.79 14.23
CA VAL A 299 -2.70 -10.55 13.92
C VAL A 299 -1.85 -10.76 15.16
N ALA A 300 -0.75 -11.51 15.05
CA ALA A 300 0.33 -11.54 16.02
C ALA A 300 1.54 -10.79 15.44
N THR A 301 2.04 -9.75 16.11
CA THR A 301 3.00 -8.82 15.53
C THR A 301 3.96 -8.23 16.55
N PHE A 302 5.17 -7.83 16.08
CA PHE A 302 6.08 -6.97 16.84
C PHE A 302 5.86 -5.48 16.57
N PHE A 303 5.19 -5.16 15.46
CA PHE A 303 4.91 -3.80 15.03
C PHE A 303 3.41 -3.52 15.11
N ASP A 304 3.03 -2.47 15.81
CA ASP A 304 1.63 -2.06 15.97
C ASP A 304 1.43 -0.62 15.46
N PRO A 305 0.94 -0.43 14.21
CA PRO A 305 0.73 0.91 13.67
C PRO A 305 -0.32 1.66 14.49
N ASP A 306 0.06 2.85 14.97
CA ASP A 306 -0.78 3.71 15.81
C ASP A 306 -1.45 2.98 17.02
N ARG A 307 -0.87 1.84 17.46
CA ARG A 307 -1.38 0.96 18.53
C ARG A 307 -2.75 0.35 18.24
N LEU A 308 -3.13 0.20 16.98
CA LEU A 308 -4.45 -0.28 16.57
C LEU A 308 -4.73 -1.72 17.02
N VAL A 309 -3.72 -2.60 16.97
CA VAL A 309 -3.86 -3.99 17.39
C VAL A 309 -4.22 -4.07 18.87
N GLN A 310 -3.54 -3.30 19.72
CA GLN A 310 -3.80 -3.25 21.15
C GLN A 310 -5.12 -2.54 21.47
N GLN A 311 -5.34 -1.35 20.94
CA GLN A 311 -6.51 -0.52 21.26
C GLN A 311 -7.83 -1.18 20.86
N HIS A 312 -7.87 -1.84 19.72
CA HIS A 312 -9.07 -2.49 19.21
C HIS A 312 -9.08 -4.01 19.46
N GLN A 313 -8.06 -4.55 20.14
CA GLN A 313 -7.93 -5.98 20.45
C GLN A 313 -8.04 -6.87 19.20
N LEU A 314 -7.32 -6.49 18.12
CA LEU A 314 -7.35 -7.15 16.82
C LEU A 314 -6.39 -8.34 16.71
N GLY A 315 -5.79 -8.74 17.83
CA GLY A 315 -4.80 -9.78 17.93
C GLY A 315 -3.88 -9.57 19.13
N HIS A 316 -2.56 -9.71 18.91
CA HIS A 316 -1.55 -9.55 19.96
C HIS A 316 -0.30 -8.83 19.45
N THR A 317 0.19 -7.85 20.21
CA THR A 317 1.48 -7.20 19.98
C THR A 317 2.48 -7.70 21.01
N ALA A 318 3.57 -8.33 20.57
CA ALA A 318 4.59 -8.91 21.42
C ALA A 318 5.85 -8.01 21.47
N ALA A 319 6.48 -7.92 22.63
CA ALA A 319 7.72 -7.17 22.81
C ALA A 319 8.96 -7.99 22.42
N ASN A 320 8.89 -9.31 22.47
CA ASN A 320 9.99 -10.24 22.19
C ASN A 320 9.49 -11.58 21.66
N VAL A 321 10.43 -12.46 21.30
CA VAL A 321 10.12 -13.77 20.69
C VAL A 321 9.40 -14.71 21.68
N GLU A 322 9.75 -14.67 22.95
CA GLU A 322 9.15 -15.50 24.02
C GLU A 322 7.68 -15.12 24.25
N GLU A 323 7.37 -13.85 24.19
CA GLU A 323 5.98 -13.36 24.29
C GLU A 323 5.19 -13.72 23.01
N MET A 324 5.81 -13.60 21.83
CA MET A 324 5.21 -14.01 20.56
C MET A 324 4.90 -15.49 20.52
N GLU A 325 5.80 -16.34 21.02
CA GLU A 325 5.60 -17.78 21.14
C GLU A 325 4.33 -18.09 21.94
N LYS A 326 4.21 -17.52 23.15
CA LYS A 326 3.03 -17.67 24.00
C LYS A 326 1.75 -17.15 23.36
N ALA A 327 1.84 -16.02 22.67
CA ALA A 327 0.72 -15.40 21.97
C ALA A 327 0.20 -16.29 20.83
N LEU A 328 1.09 -16.85 20.00
CA LEU A 328 0.73 -17.75 18.91
C LEU A 328 0.09 -19.02 19.44
N ASP A 329 0.70 -19.68 20.44
CA ASP A 329 0.16 -20.90 21.03
C ASP A 329 -1.24 -20.66 21.62
N SER A 330 -1.42 -19.58 22.37
CA SER A 330 -2.70 -19.18 22.93
C SER A 330 -3.76 -18.87 21.87
N LEU A 331 -3.43 -18.06 20.85
CA LEU A 331 -4.39 -17.67 19.80
C LEU A 331 -4.81 -18.87 18.94
N VAL A 332 -3.93 -19.87 18.74
CA VAL A 332 -4.28 -21.06 17.96
C VAL A 332 -5.11 -22.05 18.77
N ARG A 333 -4.78 -22.28 20.06
CA ARG A 333 -5.49 -23.25 20.91
C ARG A 333 -6.81 -22.73 21.45
N ASP A 334 -6.90 -21.45 21.80
CA ASP A 334 -8.12 -20.84 22.35
C ASP A 334 -9.01 -20.33 21.20
N GLU A 335 -9.92 -21.18 20.75
CA GLU A 335 -10.85 -20.87 19.66
C GLU A 335 -11.77 -19.70 20.00
N ILE A 336 -12.25 -19.60 21.24
CA ILE A 336 -13.16 -18.52 21.67
C ILE A 336 -12.43 -17.18 21.58
N ARG A 337 -11.23 -17.10 22.14
CA ARG A 337 -10.40 -15.90 22.11
C ARG A 337 -10.06 -15.51 20.68
N ARG A 338 -9.64 -16.48 19.86
CA ARG A 338 -9.30 -16.27 18.44
C ARG A 338 -10.49 -15.74 17.67
N HIS A 339 -11.65 -16.38 17.79
CA HIS A 339 -12.88 -15.95 17.11
C HIS A 339 -13.29 -14.53 17.53
N ALA A 340 -13.30 -14.24 18.83
CA ALA A 340 -13.63 -12.91 19.32
C ALA A 340 -12.69 -11.82 18.79
N ALA A 341 -11.37 -12.09 18.72
CA ALA A 341 -10.41 -11.16 18.13
C ALA A 341 -10.61 -11.00 16.61
N GLY A 342 -10.90 -12.09 15.92
CA GLY A 342 -11.20 -12.10 14.49
C GLY A 342 -12.45 -11.29 14.13
N GLU A 343 -13.54 -11.43 14.89
CA GLU A 343 -14.77 -10.66 14.68
C GLU A 343 -14.56 -9.16 14.89
N ARG A 344 -13.80 -8.77 15.94
CA ARG A 344 -13.41 -7.37 16.13
C ARG A 344 -12.58 -6.87 14.95
N ALA A 345 -11.62 -7.65 14.49
CA ALA A 345 -10.76 -7.31 13.36
C ALA A 345 -11.59 -7.11 12.08
N ARG A 346 -12.52 -8.01 11.78
CA ARG A 346 -13.40 -7.91 10.62
C ARG A 346 -14.30 -6.68 10.69
N THR A 347 -14.93 -6.44 11.82
CA THR A 347 -15.79 -5.26 12.04
C THR A 347 -14.99 -3.97 11.88
N PHE A 348 -13.80 -3.90 12.49
CA PHE A 348 -12.91 -2.75 12.38
C PHE A 348 -12.49 -2.50 10.93
N ALA A 349 -12.04 -3.53 10.21
CA ALA A 349 -11.63 -3.38 8.82
C ALA A 349 -12.79 -2.98 7.91
N SER A 350 -13.97 -3.59 8.09
CA SER A 350 -15.15 -3.28 7.27
C SER A 350 -15.68 -1.87 7.49
N SER A 351 -15.53 -1.30 8.69
CA SER A 351 -16.04 0.05 8.99
C SER A 351 -15.17 1.18 8.45
N GLN A 352 -13.86 0.95 8.22
CA GLN A 352 -12.93 2.05 7.95
C GLN A 352 -12.03 1.84 6.72
N PHE A 353 -11.82 0.59 6.29
CA PHE A 353 -10.80 0.27 5.30
C PHE A 353 -11.35 -0.28 3.99
N LEU A 354 -12.67 -0.46 3.85
CA LEU A 354 -13.23 -0.83 2.55
C LEU A 354 -12.89 0.22 1.50
N ALA A 355 -12.52 -0.24 0.31
CA ALA A 355 -12.09 0.64 -0.78
C ALA A 355 -13.12 1.72 -1.10
N SER A 356 -14.42 1.42 -1.01
CA SER A 356 -15.52 2.38 -1.17
C SER A 356 -15.51 3.48 -0.09
N CYS A 357 -15.31 3.11 1.18
CA CYS A 357 -15.23 4.07 2.28
C CYS A 357 -14.00 4.97 2.15
N VAL A 358 -12.84 4.38 1.82
CA VAL A 358 -11.59 5.10 1.63
C VAL A 358 -11.70 6.06 0.44
N ALA A 359 -12.24 5.60 -0.68
CA ALA A 359 -12.45 6.42 -1.88
C ALA A 359 -13.40 7.61 -1.60
N ALA A 360 -14.51 7.39 -0.88
CA ALA A 360 -15.42 8.44 -0.46
C ALA A 360 -14.73 9.47 0.45
N ARG A 361 -13.89 9.01 1.38
CA ARG A 361 -13.13 9.89 2.28
C ARG A 361 -12.20 10.86 1.53
N TYR A 362 -11.57 10.42 0.46
CA TYR A 362 -10.78 11.32 -0.40
C TYR A 362 -11.64 12.41 -1.01
N LEU A 363 -12.85 12.10 -1.49
CA LEU A 363 -13.77 13.07 -2.08
C LEU A 363 -14.25 14.10 -1.04
N GLU A 364 -14.64 13.64 0.15
CA GLU A 364 -15.02 14.53 1.27
C GLU A 364 -13.91 15.53 1.62
N LEU A 365 -12.67 15.06 1.72
CA LEU A 365 -11.52 15.93 2.03
C LEU A 365 -11.25 16.94 0.93
N LEU A 366 -11.39 16.55 -0.32
CA LEU A 366 -11.21 17.44 -1.46
C LEU A 366 -12.31 18.50 -1.52
N ASP A 367 -13.56 18.16 -1.21
CA ASP A 367 -14.68 19.10 -1.16
C ASP A 367 -14.53 20.07 0.01
N ALA A 368 -14.13 19.59 1.19
CA ALA A 368 -13.87 20.42 2.36
C ALA A 368 -12.72 21.42 2.11
N HIS A 369 -11.67 20.99 1.40
CA HIS A 369 -10.55 21.85 1.04
C HIS A 369 -10.97 22.95 0.04
N GLU A 370 -11.84 22.65 -0.92
CA GLU A 370 -12.38 23.64 -1.85
C GLU A 370 -13.23 24.70 -1.11
N ALA A 371 -14.11 24.27 -0.22
CA ALA A 371 -14.92 25.18 0.60
C ALA A 371 -14.06 26.13 1.44
N SER A 372 -12.99 25.62 2.05
CA SER A 372 -12.05 26.43 2.85
C SER A 372 -11.28 27.43 2.03
N ASN A 373 -10.88 27.09 0.81
CA ASN A 373 -10.17 28.01 -0.10
C ASN A 373 -11.12 29.08 -0.67
N SER A 374 -12.35 28.72 -0.99
CA SER A 374 -13.37 29.69 -1.47
C SER A 374 -13.67 30.77 -0.43
N LEU A 375 -13.71 30.41 0.86
CA LEU A 375 -13.90 31.35 1.97
C LEU A 375 -12.70 32.30 2.16
N ARG A 376 -11.47 31.82 1.91
CA ARG A 376 -10.25 32.65 2.04
C ARG A 376 -10.06 33.65 0.92
N TYR A 377 -10.54 33.38 -0.28
CA TYR A 377 -10.37 34.22 -1.46
C TYR A 377 -11.66 34.97 -1.86
N GLY A 378 -12.83 34.57 -1.32
CA GLY A 378 -14.13 35.21 -1.60
C GLY A 378 -14.43 36.47 -0.78
N THR A 379 -13.58 36.82 0.21
CA THR A 379 -13.74 38.07 1.03
C THR A 379 -12.83 39.24 0.56
N ALA A 380 -12.19 39.10 -0.60
CA ALA A 380 -11.34 40.12 -1.20
C ALA A 380 -11.94 40.68 -2.52
N GLY A 381 -13.26 40.88 -2.53
CA GLY A 381 -13.99 41.49 -3.64
C GLY A 381 -14.75 42.75 -3.15
#